data_b0eb11907308f32b6e94e71b3ed7365d
#
_entry.id   b0eb11907308f32b6e94e71b3ed7365d
#
_cell.length_a   1.000
_cell.length_b   1.000
_cell.length_c   1.000
_cell.angle_alpha   90.00
_cell.angle_beta   90.00
_cell.angle_gamma   90.00
#
_symmetry.space_group_name_H-M   'P 1'
#
loop_
_entity.id
_entity.type
_entity.pdbx_description
1 polymer ?
#
loop_
_entity_poly.entity_id
_entity_poly.type
_entity_poly.pdbx_seq_one_letter_code
_entity_poly.pdbx_strand_id
1 'polypeptide(L)'
;MAPTATLRAALVTLLLLVALSGVAAAQDGQAMVRVVHLSVGVPAVDLYVDDAKTMSAVPFKTASKYRSLPAGTHTLAIRPAGSAPSSQPLASARASVRSGAPYTTAVLGAAAASRAVVAKDDFAAPPAGRAKLRVIDAAPESPPLDIAVAGGPVLFRDLRFGEVTPFVTVAAGRFSMEVRAAGTPKVLFTQGATRIPAGMIVTLAGTITADGKIETLPILDAAGAGNLPRGGVATGAGGSAGGRAPWPLALLPLAGLLAATAWAAGRRPRRQAVAHR
;
A
#
# COMPACT_ATOMS: atom_id res chain seq x y z
N MET A 1 -72.27 -32.46 4.18
CA MET A 1 -71.46 -31.78 5.25
C MET A 1 -70.11 -31.54 4.74
N ALA A 2 -69.74 -30.29 4.47
CA ALA A 2 -68.53 -29.93 3.79
C ALA A 2 -67.43 -29.40 4.75
N PRO A 3 -66.25 -29.99 4.79
CA PRO A 3 -65.11 -29.44 5.48
C PRO A 3 -64.01 -29.01 4.45
N THR A 4 -64.34 -28.07 3.54
CA THR A 4 -63.41 -27.65 2.51
C THR A 4 -62.90 -26.19 2.64
N ALA A 5 -63.49 -25.42 3.56
CA ALA A 5 -63.10 -24.02 3.70
C ALA A 5 -61.89 -23.81 4.64
N THR A 6 -61.77 -24.61 5.70
CA THR A 6 -60.68 -24.51 6.68
C THR A 6 -59.32 -24.99 6.14
N LEU A 7 -59.30 -25.97 5.24
CA LEU A 7 -58.02 -26.48 4.66
C LEU A 7 -57.42 -25.49 3.65
N ARG A 8 -58.28 -24.73 2.91
CA ARG A 8 -57.80 -23.71 1.96
C ARG A 8 -57.23 -22.47 2.66
N ALA A 9 -57.80 -22.07 3.80
CA ALA A 9 -57.29 -20.95 4.59
C ALA A 9 -55.90 -21.27 5.19
N ALA A 10 -55.68 -22.50 5.67
CA ALA A 10 -54.39 -22.93 6.22
C ALA A 10 -53.29 -23.02 5.14
N LEU A 11 -53.63 -23.43 3.93
CA LEU A 11 -52.64 -23.49 2.82
C LEU A 11 -52.19 -22.12 2.32
N VAL A 12 -53.12 -21.14 2.28
CA VAL A 12 -52.81 -19.76 1.86
C VAL A 12 -51.97 -19.08 2.93
N THR A 13 -52.18 -19.31 4.20
CA THR A 13 -51.36 -18.74 5.29
C THR A 13 -49.96 -19.34 5.31
N LEU A 14 -49.79 -20.62 5.01
CA LEU A 14 -48.48 -21.27 4.93
C LEU A 14 -47.68 -20.79 3.69
N LEU A 15 -48.34 -20.56 2.58
CA LEU A 15 -47.68 -19.99 1.40
C LEU A 15 -47.25 -18.52 1.59
N LEU A 16 -47.98 -17.73 2.35
CA LEU A 16 -47.59 -16.36 2.69
C LEU A 16 -46.41 -16.30 3.68
N LEU A 17 -46.27 -17.29 4.59
CA LEU A 17 -45.15 -17.34 5.51
C LEU A 17 -43.85 -17.75 4.82
N VAL A 18 -43.89 -18.56 3.77
CA VAL A 18 -42.70 -18.95 3.00
C VAL A 18 -42.19 -17.81 2.09
N ALA A 19 -43.06 -16.90 1.68
CA ALA A 19 -42.69 -15.72 0.89
C ALA A 19 -42.01 -14.61 1.70
N LEU A 20 -42.09 -14.65 3.05
CA LEU A 20 -41.36 -13.76 3.95
C LEU A 20 -40.01 -14.33 4.41
N SER A 21 -39.53 -15.42 3.85
CA SER A 21 -38.13 -15.85 4.02
C SER A 21 -37.27 -14.80 3.36
N GLY A 22 -37.00 -13.74 4.14
CA GLY A 22 -36.34 -12.55 3.71
C GLY A 22 -35.09 -12.88 2.93
N VAL A 23 -35.01 -12.33 1.76
CA VAL A 23 -33.74 -11.84 1.26
C VAL A 23 -33.17 -11.01 2.42
N ALA A 24 -32.32 -11.62 3.24
CA ALA A 24 -31.44 -10.85 4.10
C ALA A 24 -30.72 -9.91 3.15
N ALA A 25 -31.19 -8.69 3.04
CA ALA A 25 -30.47 -7.62 2.39
C ALA A 25 -29.10 -7.67 3.05
N ALA A 26 -28.09 -8.17 2.34
CA ALA A 26 -26.73 -8.00 2.73
C ALA A 26 -26.63 -6.51 3.04
N GLN A 27 -26.38 -6.17 4.30
CA GLN A 27 -26.10 -4.78 4.62
C GLN A 27 -24.94 -4.41 3.73
N ASP A 28 -25.18 -3.55 2.76
CA ASP A 28 -24.21 -3.05 1.80
C ASP A 28 -23.19 -2.21 2.56
N GLY A 29 -22.42 -2.89 3.40
CA GLY A 29 -21.33 -2.26 4.12
C GLY A 29 -20.21 -1.95 3.13
N GLN A 30 -19.58 -0.81 3.33
CA GLN A 30 -18.46 -0.39 2.51
C GLN A 30 -17.14 -0.86 3.14
N ALA A 31 -16.30 -1.50 2.35
CA ALA A 31 -14.87 -1.62 2.58
C ALA A 31 -14.15 -0.36 2.06
N MET A 32 -12.89 -0.25 2.36
CA MET A 32 -12.03 0.78 1.78
C MET A 32 -10.87 0.12 1.04
N VAL A 33 -10.51 0.61 -0.13
CA VAL A 33 -9.38 0.12 -0.91
C VAL A 33 -8.48 1.28 -1.32
N ARG A 34 -7.16 1.05 -1.31
CA ARG A 34 -6.16 1.93 -1.93
C ARG A 34 -5.21 1.14 -2.82
N VAL A 35 -4.48 1.84 -3.68
CA VAL A 35 -3.39 1.28 -4.47
C VAL A 35 -2.05 1.78 -3.93
N VAL A 36 -1.09 0.87 -3.85
CA VAL A 36 0.34 1.18 -3.68
C VAL A 36 1.05 0.75 -4.95
N HIS A 37 1.65 1.69 -5.65
CA HIS A 37 2.31 1.43 -6.93
C HIS A 37 3.82 1.28 -6.78
N LEU A 38 4.31 0.04 -6.91
CA LEU A 38 5.70 -0.36 -6.77
C LEU A 38 6.23 -1.14 -7.99
N SER A 39 5.50 -1.13 -9.11
CA SER A 39 5.94 -1.81 -10.33
C SER A 39 6.91 -0.93 -11.11
N VAL A 40 8.15 -1.38 -11.22
CA VAL A 40 9.25 -0.66 -11.90
C VAL A 40 8.99 -0.60 -13.42
N GLY A 41 9.32 0.53 -14.03
CA GLY A 41 9.15 0.73 -15.47
C GLY A 41 7.74 1.16 -15.91
N VAL A 42 6.82 1.35 -14.95
CA VAL A 42 5.47 1.88 -15.21
C VAL A 42 5.34 3.23 -14.49
N PRO A 43 5.19 4.36 -15.20
CA PRO A 43 5.15 5.69 -14.59
C PRO A 43 3.94 5.90 -13.68
N ALA A 44 2.77 5.43 -14.08
CA ALA A 44 1.54 5.54 -13.33
C ALA A 44 0.56 4.42 -13.70
N VAL A 45 -0.34 4.09 -12.77
CA VAL A 45 -1.35 3.04 -12.97
C VAL A 45 -2.76 3.52 -12.65
N ASP A 46 -3.73 2.89 -13.31
CA ASP A 46 -5.17 3.00 -13.02
C ASP A 46 -5.62 1.70 -12.33
N LEU A 47 -6.51 1.81 -11.33
CA LEU A 47 -7.21 0.67 -10.75
C LEU A 47 -8.62 0.58 -11.33
N TYR A 48 -8.95 -0.59 -11.82
CA TYR A 48 -10.30 -1.00 -12.18
C TYR A 48 -10.80 -2.04 -11.17
N VAL A 49 -12.03 -1.87 -10.73
CA VAL A 49 -12.74 -2.83 -9.88
C VAL A 49 -13.94 -3.31 -10.66
N ASP A 50 -14.04 -4.61 -10.92
CA ASP A 50 -15.09 -5.22 -11.74
C ASP A 50 -15.31 -4.44 -13.05
N ASP A 51 -14.19 -4.16 -13.75
CA ASP A 51 -14.08 -3.40 -15.00
C ASP A 51 -14.43 -1.90 -14.91
N ALA A 52 -14.87 -1.39 -13.76
CA ALA A 52 -15.08 0.04 -13.54
C ALA A 52 -13.80 0.73 -13.04
N LYS A 53 -13.38 1.82 -13.72
CA LYS A 53 -12.24 2.60 -13.27
C LYS A 53 -12.55 3.29 -11.95
N THR A 54 -11.84 2.90 -10.89
CA THR A 54 -12.04 3.39 -9.51
C THR A 54 -10.99 4.42 -9.11
N MET A 55 -9.75 4.26 -9.58
CA MET A 55 -8.65 5.20 -9.31
C MET A 55 -7.86 5.43 -10.60
N SER A 56 -7.33 6.63 -10.75
CA SER A 56 -6.60 7.05 -11.94
C SER A 56 -5.22 7.58 -11.59
N ALA A 57 -4.26 7.29 -12.47
CA ALA A 57 -2.94 7.89 -12.53
C ALA A 57 -2.18 7.87 -11.18
N VAL A 58 -2.22 6.73 -10.47
CA VAL A 58 -1.41 6.55 -9.25
C VAL A 58 0.06 6.47 -9.64
N PRO A 59 0.91 7.45 -9.27
CA PRO A 59 2.29 7.49 -9.70
C PRO A 59 3.13 6.36 -9.08
N PHE A 60 4.23 6.01 -9.74
CA PHE A 60 5.21 5.08 -9.19
C PHE A 60 5.74 5.56 -7.83
N LYS A 61 5.98 4.63 -6.90
CA LYS A 61 6.41 4.87 -5.51
C LYS A 61 5.43 5.69 -4.68
N THR A 62 4.14 5.64 -5.01
CA THR A 62 3.12 6.34 -4.21
C THR A 62 1.99 5.40 -3.76
N ALA A 63 1.30 5.84 -2.71
CA ALA A 63 0.05 5.25 -2.28
C ALA A 63 -1.11 6.21 -2.59
N SER A 64 -2.18 5.71 -3.20
CA SER A 64 -3.40 6.49 -3.39
C SER A 64 -4.12 6.75 -2.06
N LYS A 65 -5.10 7.65 -2.08
CA LYS A 65 -6.10 7.73 -1.01
C LYS A 65 -6.99 6.48 -1.04
N TYR A 66 -7.56 6.14 0.12
CA TYR A 66 -8.59 5.10 0.20
C TYR A 66 -9.87 5.53 -0.52
N ARG A 67 -10.51 4.58 -1.18
CA ARG A 67 -11.82 4.71 -1.83
C ARG A 67 -12.77 3.66 -1.27
N SER A 68 -14.04 4.03 -1.13
CA SER A 68 -15.07 3.09 -0.74
C SER A 68 -15.32 2.05 -1.83
N LEU A 69 -15.55 0.82 -1.41
CA LEU A 69 -15.84 -0.33 -2.24
C LEU A 69 -16.92 -1.16 -1.52
N PRO A 70 -18.02 -1.56 -2.18
CA PRO A 70 -18.99 -2.46 -1.56
C PRO A 70 -18.30 -3.70 -0.98
N ALA A 71 -18.81 -4.23 0.13
CA ALA A 71 -18.33 -5.51 0.64
C ALA A 71 -18.72 -6.62 -0.34
N GLY A 72 -17.80 -7.55 -0.58
CA GLY A 72 -18.02 -8.62 -1.55
C GLY A 72 -16.72 -9.15 -2.13
N THR A 73 -16.85 -9.95 -3.18
CA THR A 73 -15.70 -10.45 -3.94
C THR A 73 -15.58 -9.67 -5.24
N HIS A 74 -14.42 -9.03 -5.43
CA HIS A 74 -14.13 -8.16 -6.55
C HIS A 74 -12.91 -8.63 -7.32
N THR A 75 -12.89 -8.31 -8.60
CA THR A 75 -11.70 -8.39 -9.45
C THR A 75 -11.04 -7.02 -9.51
N LEU A 76 -9.80 -6.94 -9.03
CA LEU A 76 -9.00 -5.73 -9.02
C LEU A 76 -7.99 -5.82 -10.15
N ALA A 77 -8.16 -5.03 -11.22
CA ALA A 77 -7.27 -5.01 -12.37
C ALA A 77 -6.46 -3.73 -12.42
N ILE A 78 -5.16 -3.85 -12.54
CA ILE A 78 -4.22 -2.73 -12.64
C ILE A 78 -3.81 -2.57 -14.10
N ARG A 79 -3.96 -1.37 -14.65
CA ARG A 79 -3.55 -1.03 -16.02
C ARG A 79 -2.61 0.16 -16.03
N PRO A 80 -1.74 0.33 -17.04
CA PRO A 80 -1.01 1.57 -17.23
C PRO A 80 -2.00 2.74 -17.32
N ALA A 81 -1.67 3.86 -16.70
CA ALA A 81 -2.53 5.03 -16.71
C ALA A 81 -2.81 5.50 -18.15
N GLY A 82 -4.09 5.79 -18.44
CA GLY A 82 -4.53 6.22 -19.76
C GLY A 82 -4.74 5.10 -20.78
N SER A 83 -4.51 3.84 -20.41
CA SER A 83 -4.82 2.71 -21.29
C SER A 83 -6.32 2.56 -21.51
N ALA A 84 -6.71 1.97 -22.65
CA ALA A 84 -8.10 1.63 -22.92
C ALA A 84 -8.64 0.66 -21.86
N PRO A 85 -9.92 0.76 -21.45
CA PRO A 85 -10.51 -0.16 -20.46
C PRO A 85 -10.46 -1.63 -20.90
N SER A 86 -10.46 -1.90 -22.20
CA SER A 86 -10.34 -3.24 -22.78
C SER A 86 -8.91 -3.75 -22.90
N SER A 87 -7.89 -2.91 -22.59
CA SER A 87 -6.50 -3.35 -22.66
C SER A 87 -6.22 -4.46 -21.65
N GLN A 88 -5.25 -5.31 -21.94
CA GLN A 88 -4.80 -6.32 -20.99
C GLN A 88 -4.23 -5.63 -19.74
N PRO A 89 -4.64 -6.03 -18.52
CA PRO A 89 -4.06 -5.48 -17.30
C PRO A 89 -2.61 -5.92 -17.12
N LEU A 90 -1.80 -5.05 -16.49
CA LEU A 90 -0.45 -5.40 -16.02
C LEU A 90 -0.49 -6.53 -14.99
N ALA A 91 -1.49 -6.45 -14.13
CA ALA A 91 -1.72 -7.43 -13.07
C ALA A 91 -3.19 -7.38 -12.64
N SER A 92 -3.69 -8.49 -12.13
CA SER A 92 -5.01 -8.56 -11.51
C SER A 92 -4.99 -9.46 -10.28
N ALA A 93 -5.90 -9.19 -9.37
CA ALA A 93 -6.13 -10.01 -8.19
C ALA A 93 -7.63 -10.11 -7.92
N ARG A 94 -8.08 -11.27 -7.43
CA ARG A 94 -9.43 -11.43 -6.90
C ARG A 94 -9.36 -11.35 -5.38
N ALA A 95 -10.21 -10.51 -4.78
CA ALA A 95 -10.21 -10.29 -3.35
C ALA A 95 -11.63 -10.24 -2.79
N SER A 96 -11.83 -10.90 -1.66
CA SER A 96 -13.06 -10.76 -0.86
C SER A 96 -12.83 -9.71 0.20
N VAL A 97 -13.53 -8.58 0.09
CA VAL A 97 -13.44 -7.45 1.02
C VAL A 97 -14.65 -7.42 1.95
N ARG A 98 -14.42 -7.10 3.22
CA ARG A 98 -15.46 -7.08 4.26
C ARG A 98 -15.83 -5.65 4.62
N SER A 99 -17.07 -5.43 4.96
CA SER A 99 -17.57 -4.16 5.47
C SER A 99 -16.71 -3.62 6.62
N GLY A 100 -16.45 -2.32 6.60
CA GLY A 100 -15.67 -1.60 7.61
C GLY A 100 -14.16 -1.87 7.57
N ALA A 101 -13.68 -2.77 6.71
CA ALA A 101 -12.27 -3.12 6.66
C ALA A 101 -11.52 -2.38 5.53
N PRO A 102 -10.32 -1.85 5.81
CA PRO A 102 -9.43 -1.27 4.82
C PRO A 102 -8.53 -2.33 4.17
N TYR A 103 -8.20 -2.11 2.88
CA TYR A 103 -7.35 -2.99 2.10
C TYR A 103 -6.36 -2.19 1.26
N THR A 104 -5.15 -2.69 1.15
CA THR A 104 -4.13 -2.19 0.24
C THR A 104 -3.97 -3.17 -0.92
N THR A 105 -4.16 -2.69 -2.15
CA THR A 105 -3.77 -3.39 -3.37
C THR A 105 -2.40 -2.89 -3.78
N ALA A 106 -1.37 -3.71 -3.63
CA ALA A 106 -0.02 -3.38 -4.07
C ALA A 106 0.22 -3.95 -5.48
N VAL A 107 0.72 -3.13 -6.39
CA VAL A 107 1.23 -3.58 -7.68
C VAL A 107 2.75 -3.56 -7.66
N LEU A 108 3.37 -4.72 -7.89
CA LEU A 108 4.76 -5.03 -7.58
C LEU A 108 5.47 -5.57 -8.82
N GLY A 109 6.80 -5.56 -8.81
CA GLY A 109 7.62 -6.20 -9.83
C GLY A 109 8.01 -5.27 -10.97
N ALA A 110 8.34 -5.83 -12.12
CA ALA A 110 8.66 -5.09 -13.34
C ALA A 110 7.50 -5.15 -14.34
N ALA A 111 7.36 -4.17 -15.21
CA ALA A 111 6.21 -3.97 -16.10
C ALA A 111 5.60 -5.25 -16.69
N ALA A 112 6.41 -6.08 -17.36
CA ALA A 112 5.93 -7.30 -18.02
C ALA A 112 5.64 -8.46 -17.02
N ALA A 113 6.17 -8.39 -15.80
CA ALA A 113 6.04 -9.40 -14.75
C ALA A 113 5.39 -8.79 -13.50
N SER A 114 4.53 -7.79 -13.68
CA SER A 114 3.82 -7.16 -12.56
C SER A 114 2.86 -8.15 -11.88
N ARG A 115 2.76 -8.02 -10.56
CA ARG A 115 1.86 -8.81 -9.72
C ARG A 115 0.98 -7.87 -8.91
N ALA A 116 -0.27 -8.23 -8.71
CA ALA A 116 -1.18 -7.54 -7.78
C ALA A 116 -1.36 -8.40 -6.53
N VAL A 117 -1.16 -7.80 -5.37
CA VAL A 117 -1.35 -8.43 -4.07
C VAL A 117 -2.31 -7.59 -3.26
N VAL A 118 -3.30 -8.22 -2.62
CA VAL A 118 -4.28 -7.53 -1.78
C VAL A 118 -4.07 -7.95 -0.34
N ALA A 119 -3.82 -6.98 0.52
CA ALA A 119 -3.65 -7.19 1.95
C ALA A 119 -4.67 -6.38 2.74
N LYS A 120 -5.25 -6.99 3.78
CA LYS A 120 -6.06 -6.28 4.75
C LYS A 120 -5.18 -5.39 5.61
N ASP A 121 -5.58 -4.15 5.80
CA ASP A 121 -4.91 -3.22 6.70
C ASP A 121 -5.46 -3.32 8.12
N ASP A 122 -4.63 -3.00 9.11
CA ASP A 122 -5.01 -2.93 10.53
C ASP A 122 -4.68 -1.55 11.07
N PHE A 123 -5.72 -0.73 11.25
CA PHE A 123 -5.61 0.63 11.79
C PHE A 123 -5.95 0.71 13.27
N ALA A 124 -6.09 -0.42 13.97
CA ALA A 124 -6.19 -0.39 15.42
C ALA A 124 -4.95 0.33 16.00
N ALA A 125 -5.20 1.30 16.88
CA ALA A 125 -4.14 2.10 17.47
C ALA A 125 -3.10 1.21 18.17
N PRO A 126 -1.80 1.43 17.96
CA PRO A 126 -0.79 0.74 18.73
C PRO A 126 -0.84 1.17 20.21
N PRO A 127 -0.34 0.33 21.14
CA PRO A 127 -0.22 0.71 22.54
C PRO A 127 0.59 2.00 22.74
N ALA A 128 0.41 2.66 23.87
CA ALA A 128 1.16 3.89 24.21
C ALA A 128 2.69 3.65 24.09
N GLY A 129 3.40 4.62 23.51
CA GLY A 129 4.84 4.53 23.28
C GLY A 129 5.26 3.53 22.18
N ARG A 130 4.33 2.95 21.47
CA ARG A 130 4.58 1.97 20.41
C ARG A 130 4.11 2.48 19.05
N ALA A 131 4.55 1.79 18.00
CA ALA A 131 4.12 1.95 16.62
C ALA A 131 3.82 0.59 16.00
N LYS A 132 3.11 0.54 14.89
CA LYS A 132 2.94 -0.66 14.08
C LYS A 132 3.77 -0.55 12.80
N LEU A 133 4.36 -1.66 12.42
CA LEU A 133 5.19 -1.76 11.23
C LEU A 133 4.84 -3.04 10.47
N ARG A 134 4.74 -2.96 9.15
CA ARG A 134 4.79 -4.13 8.24
C ARG A 134 5.72 -3.86 7.08
N VAL A 135 6.05 -4.91 6.34
CA VAL A 135 6.91 -4.84 5.16
C VAL A 135 6.19 -5.42 3.95
N ILE A 136 6.44 -4.83 2.79
CA ILE A 136 6.09 -5.37 1.47
C ILE A 136 7.41 -5.64 0.75
N ASP A 137 7.66 -6.87 0.31
CA ASP A 137 8.76 -7.16 -0.61
C ASP A 137 8.28 -6.96 -2.05
N ALA A 138 8.68 -5.84 -2.63
CA ALA A 138 8.38 -5.49 -4.01
C ALA A 138 9.61 -5.62 -4.94
N ALA A 139 10.72 -6.16 -4.44
CA ALA A 139 11.94 -6.38 -5.22
C ALA A 139 11.83 -7.71 -5.99
N PRO A 140 11.63 -7.70 -7.32
CA PRO A 140 11.58 -8.94 -8.09
C PRO A 140 12.95 -9.65 -8.00
N GLU A 141 12.89 -10.99 -8.02
CA GLU A 141 14.08 -11.86 -7.98
C GLU A 141 14.92 -11.75 -6.70
N SER A 142 14.41 -11.08 -5.65
CA SER A 142 15.09 -11.11 -4.37
C SER A 142 15.14 -12.55 -3.82
N PRO A 143 16.27 -12.98 -3.22
CA PRO A 143 16.25 -14.19 -2.43
C PRO A 143 15.36 -14.00 -1.20
N PRO A 144 14.96 -15.06 -0.50
CA PRO A 144 14.26 -14.91 0.78
C PRO A 144 15.04 -14.01 1.74
N LEU A 145 14.34 -13.11 2.43
CA LEU A 145 14.91 -12.04 3.25
C LEU A 145 14.47 -12.11 4.70
N ASP A 146 15.37 -11.80 5.62
CA ASP A 146 15.05 -11.47 6.99
C ASP A 146 15.14 -9.97 7.19
N ILE A 147 14.15 -9.38 7.86
CA ILE A 147 14.13 -7.94 8.19
C ILE A 147 14.36 -7.80 9.69
N ALA A 148 15.42 -7.12 10.07
CA ALA A 148 15.85 -6.94 11.46
C ALA A 148 16.03 -5.47 11.82
N VAL A 149 15.95 -5.16 13.12
CA VAL A 149 16.49 -3.91 13.64
C VAL A 149 18.01 -4.05 13.73
N ALA A 150 18.77 -3.05 13.29
CA ALA A 150 20.23 -3.09 13.38
C ALA A 150 20.67 -3.25 14.84
N GLY A 151 21.46 -4.28 15.11
CA GLY A 151 21.87 -4.66 16.48
C GLY A 151 20.72 -5.17 17.37
N GLY A 152 19.56 -5.46 16.80
CA GLY A 152 18.34 -5.86 17.50
C GLY A 152 17.69 -7.12 16.93
N PRO A 153 16.42 -7.36 17.28
CA PRO A 153 15.71 -8.55 16.88
C PRO A 153 15.39 -8.60 15.38
N VAL A 154 15.25 -9.79 14.84
CA VAL A 154 14.63 -10.04 13.54
C VAL A 154 13.11 -9.87 13.71
N LEU A 155 12.52 -8.97 12.95
CA LEU A 155 11.09 -8.65 12.98
C LEU A 155 10.29 -9.54 12.03
N PHE A 156 10.84 -9.81 10.84
CA PHE A 156 10.20 -10.65 9.82
C PHE A 156 11.24 -11.61 9.26
N ARG A 157 10.83 -12.87 9.07
CA ARG A 157 11.69 -13.94 8.57
C ARG A 157 11.18 -14.48 7.25
N ASP A 158 12.10 -14.95 6.41
CA ASP A 158 11.83 -15.66 5.15
C ASP A 158 10.85 -14.91 4.22
N LEU A 159 10.91 -13.57 4.24
CA LEU A 159 10.07 -12.70 3.39
C LEU A 159 10.45 -12.90 1.92
N ARG A 160 9.46 -13.13 1.07
CA ARG A 160 9.64 -13.40 -0.36
C ARG A 160 9.02 -12.33 -1.23
N PHE A 161 9.49 -12.21 -2.45
CA PHE A 161 8.89 -11.29 -3.42
C PHE A 161 7.38 -11.49 -3.53
N GLY A 162 6.65 -10.38 -3.43
CA GLY A 162 5.20 -10.34 -3.50
C GLY A 162 4.50 -10.57 -2.15
N GLU A 163 5.22 -10.77 -1.09
CA GLU A 163 4.62 -10.92 0.24
C GLU A 163 4.40 -9.58 0.93
N VAL A 164 3.30 -9.51 1.65
CA VAL A 164 2.94 -8.42 2.56
C VAL A 164 2.84 -9.02 3.96
N THR A 165 3.72 -8.62 4.87
CA THR A 165 3.72 -9.15 6.23
C THR A 165 2.52 -8.68 7.04
N PRO A 166 2.12 -9.39 8.09
CA PRO A 166 1.28 -8.81 9.14
C PRO A 166 1.96 -7.59 9.78
N PHE A 167 1.17 -6.72 10.41
CA PHE A 167 1.72 -5.66 11.25
C PHE A 167 2.29 -6.23 12.55
N VAL A 168 3.50 -5.80 12.91
CA VAL A 168 4.10 -6.05 14.23
C VAL A 168 4.16 -4.76 15.02
N THR A 169 4.04 -4.86 16.35
CA THR A 169 4.19 -3.72 17.25
C THR A 169 5.65 -3.55 17.61
N VAL A 170 6.21 -2.36 17.33
CA VAL A 170 7.60 -2.01 17.62
C VAL A 170 7.66 -0.87 18.63
N ALA A 171 8.78 -0.70 19.34
CA ALA A 171 9.01 0.51 20.13
C ALA A 171 9.02 1.73 19.22
N ALA A 172 8.41 2.84 19.66
CA ALA A 172 8.59 4.10 18.98
C ALA A 172 10.03 4.61 19.20
N GLY A 173 10.61 5.27 18.21
CA GLY A 173 11.97 5.78 18.33
C GLY A 173 12.67 5.92 16.99
N ARG A 174 13.99 6.02 17.08
CA ARG A 174 14.87 6.05 15.91
C ARG A 174 15.67 4.74 15.86
N PHE A 175 15.62 4.05 14.74
CA PHE A 175 16.39 2.82 14.52
C PHE A 175 16.69 2.63 13.04
N SER A 176 17.75 1.88 12.76
CA SER A 176 18.09 1.42 11.43
C SER A 176 17.51 0.03 11.21
N MET A 177 17.10 -0.25 9.99
CA MET A 177 16.63 -1.58 9.59
C MET A 177 17.69 -2.27 8.73
N GLU A 178 17.88 -3.54 8.94
CA GLU A 178 18.74 -4.39 8.13
C GLU A 178 17.91 -5.39 7.34
N VAL A 179 18.19 -5.49 6.06
CA VAL A 179 17.73 -6.56 5.17
C VAL A 179 18.85 -7.60 5.13
N ARG A 180 18.59 -8.80 5.57
CA ARG A 180 19.55 -9.91 5.64
C ARG A 180 19.13 -11.04 4.73
N ALA A 181 20.07 -11.84 4.26
CA ALA A 181 19.77 -13.12 3.63
C ALA A 181 19.09 -14.04 4.66
N ALA A 182 17.93 -14.60 4.32
CA ALA A 182 17.11 -15.37 5.26
C ALA A 182 17.92 -16.49 5.95
N GLY A 183 17.70 -16.61 7.26
CA GLY A 183 18.37 -17.61 8.08
C GLY A 183 19.87 -17.38 8.33
N THR A 184 20.41 -16.22 7.91
CA THR A 184 21.83 -15.90 8.08
C THR A 184 22.03 -14.51 8.69
N PRO A 185 23.20 -14.22 9.29
CA PRO A 185 23.53 -12.88 9.75
C PRO A 185 24.00 -11.95 8.61
N LYS A 186 24.08 -12.42 7.35
CA LYS A 186 24.60 -11.65 6.22
C LYS A 186 23.70 -10.49 5.88
N VAL A 187 24.14 -9.27 6.15
CA VAL A 187 23.45 -8.02 5.79
C VAL A 187 23.63 -7.76 4.30
N LEU A 188 22.52 -7.60 3.58
CA LEU A 188 22.46 -7.25 2.17
C LEU A 188 22.30 -5.75 1.99
N PHE A 189 21.52 -5.11 2.88
CA PHE A 189 21.23 -3.69 2.84
C PHE A 189 20.94 -3.18 4.26
N THR A 190 21.37 -1.96 4.54
CA THR A 190 21.00 -1.24 5.77
C THR A 190 20.32 0.06 5.42
N GLN A 191 19.07 0.19 5.83
CA GLN A 191 18.39 1.48 5.78
C GLN A 191 18.91 2.36 6.91
N GLY A 192 19.27 3.59 6.57
CA GLY A 192 19.69 4.58 7.56
C GLY A 192 18.63 4.85 8.63
N ALA A 193 19.07 5.41 9.75
CA ALA A 193 18.24 5.62 10.91
C ALA A 193 16.96 6.41 10.59
N THR A 194 15.82 5.74 10.70
CA THR A 194 14.49 6.30 10.49
C THR A 194 13.79 6.49 11.83
N ARG A 195 13.11 7.61 12.00
CA ARG A 195 12.28 7.87 13.19
C ARG A 195 10.86 7.39 12.92
N ILE A 196 10.35 6.49 13.76
CA ILE A 196 8.94 6.09 13.80
C ILE A 196 8.34 6.58 15.10
N PRO A 197 7.53 7.66 15.09
CA PRO A 197 6.87 8.20 16.27
C PRO A 197 5.87 7.20 16.87
N ALA A 198 5.57 7.38 18.17
CA ALA A 198 4.50 6.64 18.82
C ALA A 198 3.15 6.92 18.15
N GLY A 199 2.29 5.91 18.11
CA GLY A 199 0.96 5.98 17.47
C GLY A 199 0.96 5.80 15.96
N MET A 200 2.11 5.75 15.31
CA MET A 200 2.18 5.59 13.84
C MET A 200 1.96 4.14 13.41
N ILE A 201 1.32 4.00 12.25
CA ILE A 201 1.18 2.73 11.53
C ILE A 201 1.85 2.93 10.17
N VAL A 202 2.87 2.13 9.90
CA VAL A 202 3.77 2.33 8.76
C VAL A 202 3.95 1.03 8.00
N THR A 203 3.88 1.11 6.67
CA THR A 203 4.33 0.07 5.76
C THR A 203 5.68 0.48 5.17
N LEU A 204 6.69 -0.38 5.28
CA LEU A 204 7.94 -0.24 4.53
C LEU A 204 7.87 -1.13 3.29
N ALA A 205 7.97 -0.53 2.11
CA ALA A 205 8.07 -1.28 0.87
C ALA A 205 9.54 -1.38 0.44
N GLY A 206 10.07 -2.60 0.35
CA GLY A 206 11.37 -2.88 -0.26
C GLY A 206 11.18 -2.97 -1.77
N THR A 207 11.90 -2.16 -2.54
CA THR A 207 11.87 -2.19 -4.01
C THR A 207 13.29 -2.08 -4.56
N ILE A 208 13.43 -2.23 -5.85
CA ILE A 208 14.68 -1.97 -6.55
C ILE A 208 14.55 -0.74 -7.44
N THR A 209 15.62 0.00 -7.55
CA THR A 209 15.75 1.11 -8.50
C THR A 209 16.07 0.58 -9.91
N ALA A 210 15.98 1.44 -10.92
CA ALA A 210 16.29 1.06 -12.30
C ALA A 210 17.76 0.57 -12.50
N ASP A 211 18.66 0.99 -11.62
CA ASP A 211 20.07 0.55 -11.57
C ASP A 211 20.31 -0.66 -10.65
N GLY A 212 19.22 -1.34 -10.22
CA GLY A 212 19.29 -2.59 -9.46
C GLY A 212 19.60 -2.46 -7.97
N LYS A 213 19.59 -1.24 -7.42
CA LYS A 213 19.85 -1.04 -5.98
C LYS A 213 18.59 -1.23 -5.16
N ILE A 214 18.75 -1.81 -3.98
CA ILE A 214 17.66 -1.92 -2.99
C ILE A 214 17.31 -0.53 -2.47
N GLU A 215 16.04 -0.22 -2.44
CA GLU A 215 15.48 1.01 -1.88
C GLU A 215 14.31 0.67 -0.98
N THR A 216 14.12 1.42 0.08
CA THR A 216 12.95 1.29 0.95
C THR A 216 12.10 2.54 0.89
N LEU A 217 10.80 2.34 0.72
CA LEU A 217 9.80 3.40 0.66
C LEU A 217 8.91 3.33 1.90
N PRO A 218 8.97 4.30 2.81
CA PRO A 218 8.02 4.38 3.92
C PRO A 218 6.66 4.89 3.42
N ILE A 219 5.62 4.16 3.72
CA ILE A 219 4.22 4.53 3.45
C ILE A 219 3.54 4.73 4.79
N LEU A 220 3.10 5.94 5.06
CA LEU A 220 2.30 6.23 6.25
C LEU A 220 0.88 5.70 6.05
N ASP A 221 0.49 4.71 6.85
CA ASP A 221 -0.83 4.11 6.78
C ASP A 221 -1.84 4.87 7.64
N ALA A 222 -1.46 5.22 8.88
CA ALA A 222 -2.25 6.05 9.77
C ALA A 222 -1.36 6.78 10.79
N ALA A 223 -1.82 7.94 11.26
CA ALA A 223 -1.17 8.74 12.29
C ALA A 223 -2.11 8.93 13.47
N GLY A 224 -1.73 8.41 14.64
CA GLY A 224 -2.41 8.61 15.91
C GLY A 224 -3.70 7.83 16.09
N ALA A 225 -4.13 7.71 17.34
CA ALA A 225 -5.40 7.11 17.70
C ALA A 225 -6.56 8.00 17.20
N GLY A 226 -7.38 7.48 16.29
CA GLY A 226 -8.63 8.12 15.87
C GLY A 226 -8.68 8.70 14.46
N ASN A 227 -7.56 8.82 13.77
CA ASN A 227 -7.57 9.28 12.38
C ASN A 227 -7.56 8.10 11.39
N LEU A 228 -8.63 7.31 11.39
CA LEU A 228 -8.94 6.53 10.20
C LEU A 228 -9.08 7.52 9.03
N PRO A 229 -8.50 7.24 7.85
CA PRO A 229 -8.82 8.02 6.67
C PRO A 229 -10.33 7.91 6.41
N ARG A 230 -11.10 8.86 6.91
CA ARG A 230 -12.52 8.94 6.59
C ARG A 230 -12.59 9.34 5.11
N GLY A 231 -12.80 8.36 4.27
CA GLY A 231 -13.08 8.57 2.85
C GLY A 231 -14.45 9.20 2.69
N GLY A 232 -14.53 10.50 2.93
CA GLY A 232 -15.64 11.33 2.54
C GLY A 232 -15.05 12.45 1.72
N VAL A 233 -15.27 12.44 0.41
CA VAL A 233 -15.00 13.61 -0.43
C VAL A 233 -15.99 14.69 -0.01
N ALA A 234 -15.55 15.68 0.73
CA ALA A 234 -16.26 16.94 0.78
C ALA A 234 -16.12 17.58 -0.60
N THR A 235 -17.08 17.30 -1.49
CA THR A 235 -17.31 18.10 -2.68
C THR A 235 -18.02 19.36 -2.23
N GLY A 236 -17.33 20.48 -2.28
CA GLY A 236 -17.94 21.78 -2.49
C GLY A 236 -18.35 22.58 -1.27
N ALA A 237 -18.00 23.79 -1.36
CA ALA A 237 -18.43 25.02 -0.74
C ALA A 237 -17.49 25.57 0.33
N GLY A 238 -16.96 26.75 -0.02
CA GLY A 238 -16.09 27.55 0.80
C GLY A 238 -16.72 27.94 2.14
N GLY A 239 -15.86 28.01 3.13
CA GLY A 239 -16.17 28.48 4.47
C GLY A 239 -14.89 28.55 5.25
N SER A 240 -14.30 29.75 5.31
CA SER A 240 -13.19 30.09 6.18
C SER A 240 -13.56 29.92 7.63
N ALA A 241 -12.93 28.98 8.33
CA ALA A 241 -12.88 28.99 9.79
C ALA A 241 -11.47 28.55 10.21
N GLY A 242 -10.73 29.51 10.76
CA GLY A 242 -9.38 29.34 11.24
C GLY A 242 -9.31 28.37 12.42
N GLY A 243 -8.54 27.33 12.26
CA GLY A 243 -8.07 26.45 13.30
C GLY A 243 -6.58 26.24 13.06
N ARG A 244 -5.74 26.89 13.87
CA ARG A 244 -4.29 26.71 13.87
C ARG A 244 -3.98 25.25 14.16
N ALA A 245 -3.52 24.53 13.16
CA ALA A 245 -2.87 23.25 13.34
C ALA A 245 -1.42 23.51 13.82
N PRO A 246 -0.99 22.98 14.96
CA PRO A 246 0.37 23.14 15.44
C PRO A 246 1.25 21.98 14.98
N TRP A 247 1.57 21.89 13.71
CA TRP A 247 2.68 21.03 13.23
C TRP A 247 3.18 21.52 11.88
N PRO A 248 4.43 21.96 11.77
CA PRO A 248 5.05 22.03 10.46
C PRO A 248 5.40 20.58 10.06
N LEU A 249 4.69 20.04 9.10
CA LEU A 249 5.10 18.86 8.35
C LEU A 249 6.34 19.22 7.51
N ALA A 250 7.50 19.24 8.13
CA ALA A 250 8.75 19.15 7.42
C ALA A 250 8.96 17.68 6.98
N LEU A 251 8.20 17.24 6.02
CA LEU A 251 8.58 16.15 5.16
C LEU A 251 9.69 16.70 4.24
N LEU A 252 10.91 16.71 4.74
CA LEU A 252 12.07 16.91 3.89
C LEU A 252 12.15 15.73 2.91
N PRO A 253 12.24 16.01 1.61
CA PRO A 253 12.54 14.97 0.64
C PRO A 253 13.98 14.49 0.92
N LEU A 254 14.13 13.23 1.34
CA LEU A 254 15.42 12.54 1.41
C LEU A 254 15.82 12.04 0.01
N ALA A 255 15.67 12.90 -0.99
CA ALA A 255 16.17 12.69 -2.34
C ALA A 255 17.04 13.88 -2.70
N GLY A 256 18.27 13.91 -2.24
CA GLY A 256 19.15 14.99 -2.64
C GLY A 256 20.40 15.20 -1.83
N LEU A 257 21.17 14.18 -1.53
CA LEU A 257 22.52 14.38 -1.02
C LEU A 257 23.50 13.25 -1.41
N LEU A 258 23.63 12.97 -2.70
CA LEU A 258 24.79 12.26 -3.26
C LEU A 258 25.05 12.69 -4.73
N ALA A 259 25.19 13.99 -4.97
CA ALA A 259 25.67 14.49 -6.26
C ALA A 259 26.47 15.79 -6.09
N ALA A 260 27.49 15.77 -5.24
CA ALA A 260 28.43 16.89 -5.12
C ALA A 260 29.84 16.46 -4.69
N THR A 261 30.43 15.44 -5.32
CA THR A 261 31.89 15.20 -5.23
C THR A 261 32.43 14.53 -6.49
N ALA A 262 32.24 15.12 -7.65
CA ALA A 262 32.94 14.71 -8.88
C ALA A 262 33.09 15.87 -9.86
N TRP A 263 33.42 17.08 -9.39
CA TRP A 263 33.73 18.18 -10.32
C TRP A 263 34.94 19.03 -9.88
N ALA A 264 36.00 18.38 -9.45
CA ALA A 264 37.26 19.06 -9.14
C ALA A 264 38.51 18.21 -9.45
N ALA A 265 38.57 17.55 -10.61
CA ALA A 265 39.82 16.96 -11.09
C ALA A 265 39.81 16.84 -12.61
N GLY A 266 40.03 17.93 -13.32
CA GLY A 266 40.08 17.86 -14.78
C GLY A 266 40.46 19.15 -15.51
N ARG A 267 41.20 20.05 -14.87
CA ARG A 267 41.87 21.12 -15.62
C ARG A 267 43.38 20.99 -15.49
N ARG A 268 43.99 20.21 -16.37
CA ARG A 268 45.43 20.33 -16.66
C ARG A 268 45.64 21.45 -17.69
N PRO A 269 46.56 22.42 -17.45
CA PRO A 269 46.89 23.43 -18.45
C PRO A 269 47.69 22.78 -19.57
N ARG A 270 47.31 23.05 -20.81
CA ARG A 270 48.08 22.75 -22.01
C ARG A 270 49.39 23.54 -21.94
N ARG A 271 50.52 22.86 -21.84
CA ARG A 271 51.84 23.44 -22.11
C ARG A 271 52.00 23.63 -23.62
N GLN A 272 52.18 24.88 -24.03
CA GLN A 272 52.61 25.24 -25.37
C GLN A 272 54.04 24.72 -25.59
N ALA A 273 54.22 23.93 -26.62
CA ALA A 273 55.52 23.60 -27.13
C ALA A 273 56.00 24.75 -28.00
N VAL A 274 57.10 25.44 -27.59
CA VAL A 274 57.85 26.39 -28.37
C VAL A 274 58.77 25.59 -29.24
N ALA A 275 58.67 25.79 -30.57
CA ALA A 275 59.63 25.31 -31.58
C ALA A 275 60.89 26.17 -31.56
N HIS A 276 62.04 25.56 -31.46
CA HIS A 276 63.28 26.08 -31.91
C HIS A 276 64.03 25.07 -32.80
N ARG A 277 64.14 25.46 -34.03
CA ARG A 277 65.12 25.08 -35.11
C ARG A 277 65.37 23.60 -35.31
#